data_03511c067ed4c2b2b673c8fa73dc8a44
#
_entry.id   03511c067ed4c2b2b673c8fa73dc8a44
#
_cell.length_a   1.000
_cell.length_b   1.000
_cell.length_c   1.000
_cell.angle_alpha   90.00
_cell.angle_beta   90.00
_cell.angle_gamma   90.00
#
_symmetry.space_group_name_H-M   'P 1'
#
loop_
_entity.id
_entity.type
_entity.pdbx_description
1 polymer ?
#
loop_
_entity_poly.entity_id
_entity_poly.type
_entity_poly.pdbx_seq_one_letter_code
_entity_poly.pdbx_strand_id
1 'polypeptide(L)'
;LKPCVSLSTDGIILDMKSTDKRYVLFISCAALLALAVWFALWCGSARYAVLPMLYASLTAALFGLGLLRLIPSALSFEEAPAPETFPRNSRRDRRHPWAAIACRVILLHMALYAIAYLFDLVKNGYSGGLLDTFRHLWLRTDSPSYLGIAENWYVTEGDARFHIVFFPLYPILIRIFSLFTGGSAFGGAMLVTTLCAIGSAIGAYELFALDTDRRTALFAATLLCLFPGSIFLLAPMTESLFLLTSLLCMYMCRKKKYL
;
A
#
# COMPACT_ATOMS: atom_id res chain seq x y z
N LEU A 1 -15.99 32.23 -23.08
CA LEU A 1 -14.58 31.85 -23.02
C LEU A 1 -14.00 32.39 -21.70
N LYS A 2 -14.00 31.55 -20.63
CA LYS A 2 -13.27 31.82 -19.39
C LYS A 2 -11.87 31.21 -19.52
N PRO A 3 -10.81 31.94 -19.11
CA PRO A 3 -9.46 31.42 -19.24
C PRO A 3 -9.26 30.23 -18.33
N CYS A 4 -8.59 29.21 -18.87
CA CYS A 4 -8.09 28.04 -18.15
C CYS A 4 -7.08 28.54 -17.09
N VAL A 5 -7.43 28.44 -15.81
CA VAL A 5 -6.49 28.70 -14.72
C VAL A 5 -5.49 27.57 -14.69
N SER A 6 -4.27 27.83 -15.15
CA SER A 6 -3.14 26.94 -14.91
C SER A 6 -2.88 26.96 -13.40
N LEU A 7 -3.11 25.84 -12.73
CA LEU A 7 -2.65 25.62 -11.36
C LEU A 7 -1.11 25.60 -11.37
N SER A 8 -0.50 26.76 -11.24
CA SER A 8 0.90 26.88 -10.89
C SER A 8 1.01 26.54 -9.39
N THR A 9 1.92 25.65 -9.06
CA THR A 9 2.24 25.25 -7.67
C THR A 9 2.66 26.46 -6.81
N ASP A 10 3.00 27.57 -7.42
CA ASP A 10 3.38 28.81 -6.75
C ASP A 10 2.17 29.63 -6.23
N GLY A 11 0.98 29.46 -6.81
CA GLY A 11 -0.24 30.15 -6.39
C GLY A 11 -0.82 29.66 -5.05
N ILE A 12 -0.64 28.38 -4.72
CA ILE A 12 -1.19 27.78 -3.49
C ILE A 12 -0.43 28.27 -2.24
N ILE A 13 0.85 28.59 -2.38
CA ILE A 13 1.69 29.07 -1.26
C ILE A 13 1.45 30.54 -0.94
N LEU A 14 0.94 31.34 -1.89
CA LEU A 14 0.80 32.77 -1.75
C LEU A 14 -0.45 33.20 -0.96
N ASP A 15 -1.47 32.38 -0.85
CA ASP A 15 -2.77 32.77 -0.24
C ASP A 15 -2.94 32.33 1.23
N MET A 16 -1.96 31.66 1.81
CA MET A 16 -1.97 31.27 3.23
C MET A 16 -1.68 32.46 4.15
N LYS A 17 -2.49 32.64 5.21
CA LYS A 17 -2.22 33.58 6.29
C LYS A 17 -0.79 33.38 6.84
N SER A 18 -0.10 34.46 7.20
CA SER A 18 1.30 34.39 7.63
C SER A 18 1.56 33.44 8.80
N THR A 19 0.55 33.24 9.65
CA THR A 19 0.59 32.32 10.80
C THR A 19 0.64 30.87 10.35
N ASP A 20 -0.15 30.50 9.35
CA ASP A 20 -0.23 29.11 8.83
C ASP A 20 1.06 28.72 8.12
N LYS A 21 1.68 29.66 7.39
CA LYS A 21 2.99 29.45 6.76
C LYS A 21 4.09 29.10 7.77
N ARG A 22 4.07 29.70 8.97
CA ARG A 22 5.03 29.43 10.04
C ARG A 22 4.83 28.03 10.63
N TYR A 23 3.58 27.61 10.85
CA TYR A 23 3.27 26.26 11.33
C TYR A 23 3.67 25.17 10.33
N VAL A 24 3.35 25.37 9.04
CA VAL A 24 3.77 24.47 7.96
C VAL A 24 5.29 24.34 7.91
N LEU A 25 5.98 25.48 7.94
CA LEU A 25 7.44 25.50 7.93
C LEU A 25 8.01 24.77 9.17
N PHE A 26 7.48 25.04 10.35
CA PHE A 26 7.91 24.40 11.60
C PHE A 26 7.71 22.89 11.56
N ILE A 27 6.52 22.41 11.17
CA ILE A 27 6.21 20.97 11.08
C ILE A 27 7.10 20.30 10.02
N SER A 28 7.30 20.96 8.86
CA SER A 28 8.17 20.44 7.81
C SER A 28 9.63 20.34 8.27
N CYS A 29 10.13 21.37 8.95
CA CYS A 29 11.48 21.36 9.51
C CYS A 29 11.64 20.29 10.62
N ALA A 30 10.64 20.13 11.49
CA ALA A 30 10.65 19.11 12.52
C ALA A 30 10.64 17.69 11.91
N ALA A 31 9.84 17.46 10.89
CA ALA A 31 9.79 16.18 10.17
C ALA A 31 11.11 15.87 9.44
N LEU A 32 11.71 16.86 8.80
CA LEU A 32 13.02 16.71 8.14
C LEU A 32 14.14 16.47 9.17
N LEU A 33 14.09 17.14 10.30
CA LEU A 33 15.05 16.92 11.39
C LEU A 33 14.92 15.51 11.95
N ALA A 34 13.70 15.05 12.22
CA ALA A 34 13.43 13.68 12.68
C ALA A 34 13.95 12.63 11.67
N LEU A 35 13.75 12.88 10.39
CA LEU A 35 14.24 12.03 9.30
C LEU A 35 15.78 12.00 9.24
N ALA A 36 16.42 13.16 9.41
CA ALA A 36 17.87 13.28 9.43
C ALA A 36 18.48 12.57 10.64
N VAL A 37 17.87 12.72 11.82
CA VAL A 37 18.29 12.00 13.05
C VAL A 37 18.13 10.50 12.88
N TRP A 38 16.98 10.04 12.37
CA TRP A 38 16.76 8.63 12.08
C TRP A 38 17.80 8.08 11.11
N PHE A 39 18.08 8.80 10.01
CA PHE A 39 19.09 8.42 9.02
C PHE A 39 20.50 8.36 9.62
N ALA A 40 20.88 9.33 10.45
CA ALA A 40 22.18 9.36 11.14
C ALA A 40 22.35 8.18 12.10
N LEU A 41 21.30 7.85 12.90
CA LEU A 41 21.29 6.70 13.80
C LEU A 41 21.39 5.39 13.01
N TRP A 42 20.67 5.28 11.90
CA TRP A 42 20.72 4.12 11.06
C TRP A 42 22.09 3.92 10.40
N CYS A 43 22.71 4.99 9.87
CA CYS A 43 24.07 4.95 9.33
C CYS A 43 25.12 4.55 10.39
N GLY A 44 24.93 4.99 11.63
CA GLY A 44 25.81 4.61 12.74
C GLY A 44 25.67 3.13 13.15
N SER A 45 24.51 2.53 12.93
CA SER A 45 24.24 1.12 13.24
C SER A 45 24.55 0.16 12.07
N ALA A 46 24.52 0.65 10.84
CA ALA A 46 24.73 -0.15 9.65
C ALA A 46 26.23 -0.36 9.40
N ARG A 47 26.71 -1.59 9.47
CA ARG A 47 28.06 -1.93 9.03
C ARG A 47 28.16 -1.73 7.51
N TYR A 48 28.72 -0.63 7.10
CA TYR A 48 29.25 -0.19 5.80
C TYR A 48 28.88 -1.05 4.55
N ALA A 49 27.60 -1.19 4.26
CA ALA A 49 27.16 -1.72 2.98
C ALA A 49 26.63 -0.56 2.13
N VAL A 50 27.32 -0.23 1.04
CA VAL A 50 27.00 0.92 0.17
C VAL A 50 25.56 0.85 -0.36
N LEU A 51 25.10 -0.33 -0.75
CA LEU A 51 23.76 -0.52 -1.34
C LEU A 51 22.62 -0.22 -0.37
N PRO A 52 22.61 -0.74 0.87
CA PRO A 52 21.62 -0.33 1.88
C PRO A 52 21.64 1.16 2.21
N MET A 53 22.83 1.78 2.23
CA MET A 53 22.94 3.22 2.47
C MET A 53 22.34 4.05 1.34
N LEU A 54 22.58 3.69 0.09
CA LEU A 54 21.96 4.34 -1.08
C LEU A 54 20.43 4.17 -1.07
N TYR A 55 19.96 2.98 -0.75
CA TYR A 55 18.52 2.71 -0.64
C TYR A 55 17.86 3.55 0.45
N ALA A 56 18.44 3.59 1.66
CA ALA A 56 17.91 4.39 2.76
C ALA A 56 17.96 5.89 2.45
N SER A 57 19.03 6.37 1.80
CA SER A 57 19.14 7.77 1.38
C SER A 57 18.06 8.15 0.37
N LEU A 58 17.83 7.30 -0.64
CA LEU A 58 16.79 7.52 -1.63
C LEU A 58 15.39 7.50 -1.00
N THR A 59 15.13 6.52 -0.13
CA THR A 59 13.85 6.41 0.58
C THR A 59 13.61 7.62 1.48
N ALA A 60 14.62 8.07 2.23
CA ALA A 60 14.55 9.25 3.07
C ALA A 60 14.29 10.52 2.25
N ALA A 61 14.95 10.68 1.11
CA ALA A 61 14.74 11.82 0.20
C ALA A 61 13.31 11.82 -0.38
N LEU A 62 12.83 10.69 -0.87
CA LEU A 62 11.47 10.55 -1.40
C LEU A 62 10.40 10.83 -0.34
N PHE A 63 10.60 10.31 0.88
CA PHE A 63 9.70 10.56 2.00
C PHE A 63 9.70 12.03 2.43
N GLY A 64 10.88 12.65 2.50
CA GLY A 64 11.03 14.08 2.79
C GLY A 64 10.34 14.97 1.76
N LEU A 65 10.50 14.68 0.45
CA LEU A 65 9.79 15.38 -0.63
C LEU A 65 8.28 15.17 -0.55
N GLY A 66 7.84 13.95 -0.21
CA GLY A 66 6.41 13.65 0.02
C GLY A 66 5.84 14.49 1.16
N LEU A 67 6.52 14.55 2.30
CA LEU A 67 6.11 15.35 3.45
C LEU A 67 6.05 16.84 3.13
N LEU A 68 7.06 17.38 2.43
CA LEU A 68 7.07 18.79 2.01
C LEU A 68 5.89 19.15 1.11
N ARG A 69 5.32 18.19 0.38
CA ARG A 69 4.14 18.42 -0.46
C ARG A 69 2.81 18.13 0.24
N LEU A 70 2.77 17.11 1.11
CA LEU A 70 1.55 16.69 1.78
C LEU A 70 1.17 17.59 2.97
N ILE A 71 2.14 18.12 3.71
CA ILE A 71 1.86 18.95 4.89
C ILE A 71 1.10 20.23 4.52
N PRO A 72 1.50 20.99 3.49
CA PRO A 72 0.72 22.16 3.04
C PRO A 72 -0.71 21.79 2.61
N SER A 73 -0.87 20.67 1.87
CA SER A 73 -2.18 20.18 1.47
C SER A 73 -3.07 19.78 2.64
N ALA A 74 -2.50 19.12 3.66
CA ALA A 74 -3.24 18.70 4.84
C ALA A 74 -3.72 19.87 5.69
N LEU A 75 -2.92 20.94 5.77
CA LEU A 75 -3.27 22.15 6.54
C LEU A 75 -4.25 23.08 5.81
N SER A 76 -4.36 23.01 4.49
CA SER A 76 -5.34 23.73 3.70
C SER A 76 -6.72 23.04 3.63
N PHE A 77 -6.86 21.86 4.25
CA PHE A 77 -8.08 21.05 4.19
C PHE A 77 -9.29 21.67 4.91
N GLU A 78 -9.09 22.62 5.81
CA GLU A 78 -10.15 23.24 6.61
C GLU A 78 -10.96 24.29 5.86
N GLU A 79 -10.47 24.80 4.74
CA GLU A 79 -11.11 25.83 3.92
C GLU A 79 -11.38 25.40 2.46
N ALA A 80 -11.17 24.14 2.12
CA ALA A 80 -11.45 23.71 0.76
C ALA A 80 -12.95 23.82 0.48
N PRO A 81 -13.37 24.60 -0.55
CA PRO A 81 -14.76 24.59 -0.98
C PRO A 81 -15.18 23.16 -1.27
N ALA A 82 -16.46 22.84 -0.95
CA ALA A 82 -17.00 21.53 -1.23
C ALA A 82 -16.56 21.09 -2.64
N PRO A 83 -15.97 19.90 -2.80
CA PRO A 83 -15.39 19.49 -4.07
C PRO A 83 -16.44 19.68 -5.16
N GLU A 84 -16.12 20.51 -6.16
CA GLU A 84 -16.94 20.61 -7.35
C GLU A 84 -17.11 19.19 -7.86
N THR A 85 -18.35 18.69 -7.85
CA THR A 85 -18.65 17.37 -8.40
C THR A 85 -18.27 17.41 -9.86
N PHE A 86 -17.11 16.84 -10.19
CA PHE A 86 -16.69 16.76 -11.59
C PHE A 86 -17.83 16.13 -12.38
N PRO A 87 -18.37 16.83 -13.40
CA PRO A 87 -19.54 16.34 -14.11
C PRO A 87 -19.19 15.00 -14.76
N ARG A 88 -19.79 13.96 -14.26
CA ARG A 88 -19.66 12.57 -14.75
C ARG A 88 -20.45 12.42 -16.05
N ASN A 89 -20.07 13.20 -17.08
CA ASN A 89 -20.96 13.56 -18.19
C ASN A 89 -20.78 12.78 -19.48
N SER A 90 -20.18 11.61 -19.48
CA SER A 90 -20.20 10.77 -20.70
C SER A 90 -20.69 9.36 -20.41
N ARG A 91 -21.44 8.75 -21.36
CA ARG A 91 -21.83 7.31 -21.32
C ARG A 91 -20.60 6.40 -21.19
N ARG A 92 -19.42 6.85 -21.63
CA ARG A 92 -18.13 6.17 -21.53
C ARG A 92 -17.57 6.18 -20.09
N ASP A 93 -17.94 7.19 -19.28
CA ASP A 93 -17.53 7.31 -17.88
C ASP A 93 -18.37 6.46 -16.92
N ARG A 94 -19.47 5.87 -17.37
CA ARG A 94 -20.32 5.02 -16.53
C ARG A 94 -19.79 3.60 -16.33
N ARG A 95 -18.82 3.16 -17.14
CA ARG A 95 -18.25 1.80 -16.98
C ARG A 95 -17.14 1.86 -15.91
N HIS A 96 -17.36 1.16 -14.81
CA HIS A 96 -16.33 0.98 -13.79
C HIS A 96 -15.15 0.20 -14.38
N PRO A 97 -13.90 0.68 -14.24
CA PRO A 97 -12.73 0.02 -14.81
C PRO A 97 -12.25 -1.17 -13.97
N TRP A 98 -13.09 -1.76 -13.14
CA TRP A 98 -12.72 -2.79 -12.17
C TRP A 98 -11.99 -3.98 -12.79
N ALA A 99 -12.47 -4.48 -13.91
CA ALA A 99 -11.80 -5.58 -14.60
C ALA A 99 -10.41 -5.18 -15.10
N ALA A 100 -10.25 -3.95 -15.60
CA ALA A 100 -8.95 -3.45 -16.04
C ALA A 100 -7.99 -3.24 -14.85
N ILE A 101 -8.51 -2.78 -13.71
CA ILE A 101 -7.73 -2.65 -12.48
C ILE A 101 -7.31 -4.03 -11.99
N ALA A 102 -8.22 -4.99 -11.89
CA ALA A 102 -7.93 -6.36 -11.48
C ALA A 102 -6.85 -7.00 -12.38
N CYS A 103 -7.00 -6.85 -13.70
CA CYS A 103 -6.01 -7.35 -14.66
C CYS A 103 -4.63 -6.72 -14.43
N ARG A 104 -4.54 -5.40 -14.19
CA ARG A 104 -3.27 -4.72 -13.90
C ARG A 104 -2.63 -5.23 -12.62
N VAL A 105 -3.41 -5.41 -11.54
CA VAL A 105 -2.91 -5.94 -10.28
C VAL A 105 -2.36 -7.35 -10.48
N ILE A 106 -3.10 -8.22 -11.15
CA ILE A 106 -2.66 -9.60 -11.44
C ILE A 106 -1.36 -9.60 -12.26
N LEU A 107 -1.31 -8.82 -13.35
CA LEU A 107 -0.11 -8.73 -14.19
C LEU A 107 1.09 -8.20 -13.40
N LEU A 108 0.88 -7.20 -12.54
CA LEU A 108 1.93 -6.65 -11.70
C LEU A 108 2.41 -7.68 -10.67
N HIS A 109 1.51 -8.39 -10.00
CA HIS A 109 1.86 -9.46 -9.06
C HIS A 109 2.66 -10.55 -9.78
N MET A 110 2.20 -11.02 -10.93
CA MET A 110 2.93 -12.04 -11.73
C MET A 110 4.32 -11.56 -12.13
N ALA A 111 4.45 -10.30 -12.56
CA ALA A 111 5.74 -9.71 -12.91
C ALA A 111 6.70 -9.65 -11.70
N LEU A 112 6.19 -9.19 -10.55
CA LEU A 112 7.00 -9.10 -9.32
C LEU A 112 7.37 -10.48 -8.78
N TYR A 113 6.47 -11.46 -8.85
CA TYR A 113 6.78 -12.84 -8.50
C TYR A 113 7.86 -13.43 -9.42
N ALA A 114 7.75 -13.18 -10.72
CA ALA A 114 8.77 -13.62 -11.68
C ALA A 114 10.13 -12.95 -11.43
N ILE A 115 10.16 -11.65 -11.16
CA ILE A 115 11.40 -10.92 -10.85
C ILE A 115 12.03 -11.45 -9.56
N ALA A 116 11.24 -11.66 -8.50
CA ALA A 116 11.73 -12.22 -7.24
C ALA A 116 12.32 -13.63 -7.43
N TYR A 117 11.63 -14.45 -8.21
CA TYR A 117 12.08 -15.81 -8.53
C TYR A 117 13.38 -15.80 -9.34
N LEU A 118 13.46 -14.96 -10.39
CA LEU A 118 14.67 -14.83 -11.21
C LEU A 118 15.85 -14.29 -10.40
N PHE A 119 15.60 -13.35 -9.50
CA PHE A 119 16.65 -12.83 -8.62
C PHE A 119 17.17 -13.92 -7.68
N ASP A 120 16.31 -14.73 -7.11
CA ASP A 120 16.70 -15.86 -6.25
C ASP A 120 17.49 -16.90 -7.04
N LEU A 121 17.06 -17.21 -8.26
CA LEU A 121 17.73 -18.14 -9.15
C LEU A 121 19.17 -17.68 -9.48
N VAL A 122 19.35 -16.40 -9.75
CA VAL A 122 20.67 -15.82 -10.05
C VAL A 122 21.57 -15.83 -8.81
N LYS A 123 21.01 -15.54 -7.63
CA LYS A 123 21.78 -15.43 -6.39
C LYS A 123 22.14 -16.79 -5.78
N ASN A 124 21.21 -17.73 -5.75
CA ASN A 124 21.32 -18.98 -5.00
C ASN A 124 21.45 -20.20 -5.93
N GLY A 125 21.32 -20.03 -7.22
CA GLY A 125 21.26 -21.11 -8.18
C GLY A 125 19.95 -21.90 -8.09
N TYR A 126 19.78 -22.86 -9.01
CA TYR A 126 18.61 -23.75 -8.97
C TYR A 126 18.80 -24.85 -7.92
N SER A 127 18.05 -24.77 -6.82
CA SER A 127 18.22 -25.70 -5.68
C SER A 127 16.99 -26.54 -5.35
N GLY A 128 15.91 -26.47 -6.13
CA GLY A 128 14.68 -27.20 -5.82
C GLY A 128 13.58 -27.06 -6.86
N GLY A 129 12.39 -27.61 -6.55
CA GLY A 129 11.20 -27.45 -7.37
C GLY A 129 10.74 -25.98 -7.42
N LEU A 130 10.14 -25.57 -8.54
CA LEU A 130 9.65 -24.20 -8.75
C LEU A 130 8.69 -23.75 -7.63
N LEU A 131 7.81 -24.63 -7.20
CA LEU A 131 6.84 -24.39 -6.13
C LEU A 131 7.51 -24.24 -4.76
N ASP A 132 8.52 -25.05 -4.47
CA ASP A 132 9.23 -25.02 -3.19
C ASP A 132 10.06 -23.73 -3.06
N THR A 133 10.75 -23.35 -4.13
CA THR A 133 11.47 -22.08 -4.20
C THR A 133 10.51 -20.90 -4.03
N PHE A 134 9.37 -20.90 -4.72
CA PHE A 134 8.36 -19.87 -4.60
C PHE A 134 7.80 -19.79 -3.18
N ARG A 135 7.46 -20.92 -2.60
CA ARG A 135 6.98 -21.00 -1.21
C ARG A 135 8.03 -20.46 -0.23
N HIS A 136 9.30 -20.85 -0.39
CA HIS A 136 10.40 -20.39 0.45
C HIS A 136 10.63 -18.88 0.34
N LEU A 137 10.47 -18.28 -0.85
CA LEU A 137 10.60 -16.85 -1.06
C LEU A 137 9.54 -16.04 -0.31
N TRP A 138 8.30 -16.51 -0.28
CA TRP A 138 7.15 -15.77 0.24
C TRP A 138 6.74 -16.15 1.66
N LEU A 139 7.24 -17.25 2.20
CA LEU A 139 7.07 -17.61 3.62
C LEU A 139 8.14 -16.91 4.46
N ARG A 140 7.96 -15.61 4.68
CA ARG A 140 8.87 -14.75 5.44
C ARG A 140 8.11 -14.02 6.54
N THR A 141 8.85 -13.50 7.52
CA THR A 141 8.31 -12.70 8.62
C THR A 141 7.14 -13.39 9.32
N ASP A 142 5.94 -12.82 9.27
CA ASP A 142 4.75 -13.29 9.97
C ASP A 142 3.93 -14.34 9.19
N SER A 143 4.25 -14.54 7.90
CA SER A 143 3.52 -15.50 7.05
C SER A 143 3.43 -16.90 7.63
N PRO A 144 4.52 -17.51 8.16
CA PRO A 144 4.43 -18.83 8.78
C PRO A 144 3.48 -18.87 9.96
N SER A 145 3.41 -17.81 10.77
CA SER A 145 2.51 -17.73 11.92
C SER A 145 1.05 -17.73 11.50
N TYR A 146 0.70 -16.94 10.50
CA TYR A 146 -0.68 -16.90 9.95
C TYR A 146 -1.08 -18.26 9.35
N LEU A 147 -0.19 -18.92 8.62
CA LEU A 147 -0.45 -20.25 8.07
C LEU A 147 -0.61 -21.27 9.20
N GLY A 148 0.26 -21.23 10.20
CA GLY A 148 0.18 -22.11 11.38
C GLY A 148 -1.16 -21.97 12.12
N ILE A 149 -1.65 -20.75 12.30
CA ILE A 149 -2.97 -20.51 12.90
C ILE A 149 -4.08 -21.02 11.98
N ALA A 150 -3.97 -20.81 10.67
CA ALA A 150 -4.98 -21.32 9.73
C ALA A 150 -5.08 -22.85 9.73
N GLU A 151 -3.97 -23.55 9.91
CA GLU A 151 -3.91 -25.01 9.94
C GLU A 151 -4.33 -25.60 11.31
N ASN A 152 -3.76 -25.08 12.41
CA ASN A 152 -3.84 -25.66 13.74
C ASN A 152 -4.70 -24.89 14.72
N TRP A 153 -5.12 -23.65 14.34
CA TRP A 153 -5.77 -22.69 15.22
C TRP A 153 -4.81 -22.20 16.32
N TYR A 154 -5.33 -21.53 17.34
CA TYR A 154 -4.53 -21.07 18.47
C TYR A 154 -4.28 -22.22 19.44
N VAL A 155 -3.04 -22.38 19.86
CA VAL A 155 -2.62 -23.41 20.82
C VAL A 155 -2.12 -22.78 22.11
N THR A 156 -2.15 -23.52 23.19
CA THR A 156 -1.78 -23.05 24.54
C THR A 156 -0.35 -23.46 24.94
N GLU A 157 0.29 -24.35 24.17
CA GLU A 157 1.59 -24.92 24.48
C GLU A 157 2.62 -24.65 23.36
N GLY A 158 3.89 -24.78 23.69
CA GLY A 158 5.00 -24.54 22.77
C GLY A 158 5.15 -23.07 22.35
N ASP A 159 6.00 -22.81 21.38
CA ASP A 159 6.25 -21.45 20.87
C ASP A 159 5.05 -20.86 20.13
N ALA A 160 4.22 -21.72 19.56
CA ALA A 160 3.01 -21.29 18.84
C ALA A 160 1.93 -20.67 19.76
N ARG A 161 2.03 -20.80 21.10
CA ARG A 161 1.17 -20.09 22.06
C ARG A 161 1.26 -18.57 21.92
N PHE A 162 2.39 -18.04 21.47
CA PHE A 162 2.59 -16.61 21.25
C PHE A 162 1.86 -16.09 20.01
N HIS A 163 1.33 -16.95 19.15
CA HIS A 163 0.54 -16.55 18.00
C HIS A 163 -0.79 -15.88 18.39
N ILE A 164 -1.17 -15.86 19.68
CA ILE A 164 -2.35 -15.16 20.19
C ILE A 164 -2.35 -13.64 19.89
N VAL A 165 -1.20 -13.06 19.58
CA VAL A 165 -1.07 -11.65 19.18
C VAL A 165 -1.59 -11.38 17.76
N PHE A 166 -1.73 -12.41 16.94
CA PHE A 166 -2.23 -12.30 15.57
C PHE A 166 -3.76 -12.38 15.53
N PHE A 167 -4.38 -11.42 14.84
CA PHE A 167 -5.83 -11.37 14.71
C PHE A 167 -6.39 -12.52 13.85
N PRO A 168 -7.55 -13.10 14.21
CA PRO A 168 -8.07 -14.32 13.59
C PRO A 168 -8.64 -14.15 12.19
N LEU A 169 -8.98 -12.92 11.76
CA LEU A 169 -9.71 -12.71 10.50
C LEU A 169 -8.94 -13.25 9.28
N TYR A 170 -7.65 -12.96 9.20
CA TYR A 170 -6.83 -13.42 8.07
C TYR A 170 -6.63 -14.94 8.07
N PRO A 171 -6.27 -15.60 9.17
CA PRO A 171 -6.26 -17.07 9.26
C PRO A 171 -7.59 -17.75 8.92
N ILE A 172 -8.72 -17.17 9.34
CA ILE A 172 -10.05 -17.67 8.97
C ILE A 172 -10.25 -17.63 7.46
N LEU A 173 -9.92 -16.50 6.82
CA LEU A 173 -10.00 -16.36 5.37
C LEU A 173 -9.07 -17.37 4.68
N ILE A 174 -7.83 -17.53 5.13
CA ILE A 174 -6.91 -18.55 4.61
C ILE A 174 -7.58 -19.93 4.65
N ARG A 175 -8.16 -20.31 5.77
CA ARG A 175 -8.82 -21.60 5.94
C ARG A 175 -9.98 -21.80 4.98
N ILE A 176 -10.81 -20.78 4.79
CA ILE A 176 -11.92 -20.83 3.83
C ILE A 176 -11.39 -20.98 2.40
N PHE A 177 -10.42 -20.14 2.03
CA PHE A 177 -9.90 -20.11 0.67
C PHE A 177 -8.95 -21.29 0.35
N SER A 178 -8.40 -21.97 1.36
CA SER A 178 -7.63 -23.20 1.16
C SER A 178 -8.47 -24.32 0.53
N LEU A 179 -9.79 -24.31 0.74
CA LEU A 179 -10.71 -25.27 0.10
C LEU A 179 -10.66 -25.18 -1.43
N PHE A 180 -10.40 -23.99 -1.99
CA PHE A 180 -10.29 -23.77 -3.43
C PHE A 180 -8.89 -24.05 -3.98
N THR A 181 -7.90 -24.29 -3.11
CA THR A 181 -6.50 -24.55 -3.48
C THR A 181 -6.03 -25.94 -3.09
N GLY A 182 -6.97 -26.91 -3.07
CA GLY A 182 -6.67 -28.29 -2.74
C GLY A 182 -6.25 -28.53 -1.28
N GLY A 183 -6.71 -27.71 -0.35
CA GLY A 183 -6.38 -27.78 1.08
C GLY A 183 -5.06 -27.10 1.47
N SER A 184 -4.38 -26.46 0.53
CA SER A 184 -3.12 -25.76 0.80
C SER A 184 -3.35 -24.44 1.52
N ALA A 185 -2.91 -24.31 2.78
CA ALA A 185 -2.97 -23.06 3.51
C ALA A 185 -2.15 -21.95 2.80
N PHE A 186 -0.98 -22.28 2.25
CA PHE A 186 -0.19 -21.34 1.46
C PHE A 186 -0.94 -20.86 0.22
N GLY A 187 -1.56 -21.79 -0.54
CA GLY A 187 -2.38 -21.43 -1.70
C GLY A 187 -3.56 -20.54 -1.30
N GLY A 188 -4.26 -20.90 -0.22
CA GLY A 188 -5.35 -20.08 0.35
C GLY A 188 -4.89 -18.68 0.73
N ALA A 189 -3.73 -18.55 1.40
CA ALA A 189 -3.16 -17.28 1.79
C ALA A 189 -2.81 -16.39 0.57
N MET A 190 -2.18 -16.95 -0.45
CA MET A 190 -1.85 -16.25 -1.70
C MET A 190 -3.11 -15.77 -2.43
N LEU A 191 -4.17 -16.60 -2.44
CA LEU A 191 -5.44 -16.26 -3.05
C LEU A 191 -6.13 -15.10 -2.31
N VAL A 192 -6.21 -15.18 -0.97
CA VAL A 192 -6.77 -14.10 -0.12
C VAL A 192 -6.00 -12.81 -0.33
N THR A 193 -4.67 -12.86 -0.25
CA THR A 193 -3.80 -11.69 -0.43
C THR A 193 -4.04 -11.03 -1.79
N THR A 194 -4.07 -11.83 -2.88
CA THR A 194 -4.31 -11.32 -4.22
C THR A 194 -5.70 -10.69 -4.37
N LEU A 195 -6.74 -11.33 -3.85
CA LEU A 195 -8.10 -10.79 -3.88
C LEU A 195 -8.21 -9.49 -3.08
N CYS A 196 -7.59 -9.43 -1.90
CA CYS A 196 -7.54 -8.22 -1.08
C CYS A 196 -6.76 -7.09 -1.77
N ALA A 197 -5.66 -7.39 -2.44
CA ALA A 197 -4.89 -6.40 -3.21
C ALA A 197 -5.70 -5.84 -4.39
N ILE A 198 -6.42 -6.70 -5.12
CA ILE A 198 -7.35 -6.27 -6.18
C ILE A 198 -8.44 -5.37 -5.58
N GLY A 199 -9.06 -5.81 -4.50
CA GLY A 199 -10.09 -5.03 -3.80
C GLY A 199 -9.56 -3.69 -3.30
N SER A 200 -8.32 -3.65 -2.78
CA SER A 200 -7.66 -2.41 -2.35
C SER A 200 -7.44 -1.45 -3.50
N ALA A 201 -6.97 -1.93 -4.65
CA ALA A 201 -6.76 -1.09 -5.83
C ALA A 201 -8.09 -0.53 -6.37
N ILE A 202 -9.16 -1.34 -6.37
CA ILE A 202 -10.51 -0.89 -6.75
C ILE A 202 -11.04 0.10 -5.71
N GLY A 203 -10.91 -0.18 -4.41
CA GLY A 203 -11.33 0.71 -3.33
C GLY A 203 -10.60 2.06 -3.38
N ALA A 204 -9.30 2.05 -3.63
CA ALA A 204 -8.51 3.27 -3.83
C ALA A 204 -9.00 4.06 -5.04
N TYR A 205 -9.22 3.39 -6.17
CA TYR A 205 -9.78 4.04 -7.36
C TYR A 205 -11.12 4.71 -7.06
N GLU A 206 -12.06 3.99 -6.44
CA GLU A 206 -13.40 4.52 -6.12
C GLU A 206 -13.31 5.68 -5.11
N LEU A 207 -12.42 5.60 -4.13
CA LEU A 207 -12.20 6.66 -3.17
C LEU A 207 -11.63 7.93 -3.83
N PHE A 208 -10.56 7.80 -4.63
CA PHE A 208 -9.96 8.92 -5.34
C PHE A 208 -10.89 9.52 -6.41
N ALA A 209 -11.70 8.70 -7.07
CA ALA A 209 -12.68 9.16 -8.06
C ALA A 209 -13.84 9.98 -7.45
N LEU A 210 -13.92 10.10 -6.11
CA LEU A 210 -14.84 11.04 -5.49
C LEU A 210 -14.38 12.50 -5.65
N ASP A 211 -13.06 12.72 -5.67
CA ASP A 211 -12.46 14.03 -5.60
C ASP A 211 -11.63 14.40 -6.84
N THR A 212 -11.37 13.44 -7.73
CA THR A 212 -10.49 13.63 -8.90
C THR A 212 -11.11 13.06 -10.18
N ASP A 213 -10.51 13.39 -11.31
CA ASP A 213 -10.88 12.79 -12.59
C ASP A 213 -10.45 11.31 -12.67
N ARG A 214 -11.07 10.60 -13.58
CA ARG A 214 -10.85 9.14 -13.76
C ARG A 214 -9.39 8.77 -14.01
N ARG A 215 -8.65 9.59 -14.76
CA ARG A 215 -7.24 9.31 -15.08
C ARG A 215 -6.37 9.42 -13.84
N THR A 216 -6.56 10.47 -13.08
CA THR A 216 -5.85 10.71 -11.81
C THR A 216 -6.17 9.63 -10.79
N ALA A 217 -7.45 9.26 -10.62
CA ALA A 217 -7.86 8.18 -9.74
C ALA A 217 -7.23 6.84 -10.14
N LEU A 218 -7.19 6.53 -11.45
CA LEU A 218 -6.59 5.29 -11.95
C LEU A 218 -5.07 5.28 -11.79
N PHE A 219 -4.43 6.44 -11.97
CA PHE A 219 -3.00 6.59 -11.75
C PHE A 219 -2.64 6.41 -10.26
N ALA A 220 -3.39 7.05 -9.34
CA ALA A 220 -3.21 6.90 -7.92
C ALA A 220 -3.38 5.45 -7.44
N ALA A 221 -4.43 4.75 -7.92
CA ALA A 221 -4.63 3.34 -7.62
C ALA A 221 -3.49 2.45 -8.16
N THR A 222 -2.90 2.81 -9.29
CA THR A 222 -1.74 2.09 -9.86
C THR A 222 -0.48 2.35 -9.03
N LEU A 223 -0.25 3.60 -8.60
CA LEU A 223 0.88 3.95 -7.73
C LEU A 223 0.83 3.22 -6.38
N LEU A 224 -0.37 3.00 -5.83
CA LEU A 224 -0.54 2.22 -4.61
C LEU A 224 0.04 0.79 -4.75
N CYS A 225 -0.02 0.21 -5.94
CA CYS A 225 0.53 -1.11 -6.20
C CYS A 225 2.02 -1.11 -6.57
N LEU A 226 2.59 0.06 -6.85
CA LEU A 226 3.97 0.21 -7.34
C LEU A 226 4.94 0.82 -6.31
N PHE A 227 4.45 1.33 -5.18
CA PHE A 227 5.36 1.89 -4.19
C PHE A 227 6.22 0.78 -3.53
N PRO A 228 7.42 1.07 -3.02
CA PRO A 228 8.34 0.03 -2.52
C PRO A 228 7.77 -0.88 -1.45
N GLY A 229 6.89 -0.37 -0.58
CA GLY A 229 6.19 -1.17 0.43
C GLY A 229 5.09 -2.09 -0.11
N SER A 230 4.73 -1.98 -1.39
CA SER A 230 3.69 -2.84 -1.99
C SER A 230 4.07 -4.32 -2.05
N ILE A 231 5.34 -4.66 -1.80
CA ILE A 231 5.78 -6.06 -1.65
C ILE A 231 5.00 -6.78 -0.54
N PHE A 232 4.59 -6.06 0.51
CA PHE A 232 3.76 -6.61 1.59
C PHE A 232 2.31 -6.88 1.14
N LEU A 233 1.87 -6.25 0.04
CA LEU A 233 0.57 -6.57 -0.57
C LEU A 233 0.59 -7.84 -1.43
N LEU A 234 1.79 -8.36 -1.74
CA LEU A 234 2.00 -9.60 -2.47
C LEU A 234 2.26 -10.78 -1.53
N ALA A 235 2.86 -10.53 -0.37
CA ALA A 235 3.20 -11.54 0.61
C ALA A 235 1.94 -12.09 1.30
N PRO A 236 1.90 -13.37 1.70
CA PRO A 236 0.77 -13.96 2.41
C PRO A 236 0.72 -13.47 3.86
N MET A 237 0.38 -12.19 4.01
CA MET A 237 0.30 -11.43 5.26
C MET A 237 -0.97 -10.58 5.30
N THR A 238 -1.20 -9.88 6.42
CA THR A 238 -2.46 -9.15 6.68
C THR A 238 -2.56 -7.80 5.99
N GLU A 239 -1.47 -7.25 5.44
CA GLU A 239 -1.40 -5.87 4.94
C GLU A 239 -2.38 -5.59 3.81
N SER A 240 -2.56 -6.54 2.89
CA SER A 240 -3.54 -6.39 1.81
C SER A 240 -4.99 -6.36 2.33
N LEU A 241 -5.30 -7.20 3.33
CA LEU A 241 -6.61 -7.23 3.99
C LEU A 241 -6.84 -5.96 4.80
N PHE A 242 -5.84 -5.51 5.55
CA PHE A 242 -5.89 -4.27 6.32
C PHE A 242 -6.13 -3.06 5.42
N LEU A 243 -5.40 -2.98 4.32
CA LEU A 243 -5.54 -1.90 3.35
C LEU A 243 -6.94 -1.90 2.73
N LEU A 244 -7.45 -3.07 2.32
CA LEU A 244 -8.80 -3.22 1.79
C LEU A 244 -9.87 -2.71 2.78
N THR A 245 -9.82 -3.20 4.02
CA THR A 245 -10.80 -2.82 5.04
C THR A 245 -10.73 -1.34 5.40
N SER A 246 -9.52 -0.78 5.46
CA SER A 246 -9.29 0.65 5.71
C SER A 246 -9.85 1.52 4.58
N LEU A 247 -9.59 1.17 3.31
CA LEU A 247 -10.12 1.90 2.16
C LEU A 247 -11.64 1.82 2.06
N LEU A 248 -12.22 0.65 2.36
CA LEU A 248 -13.67 0.48 2.42
C LEU A 248 -14.29 1.35 3.53
N CYS A 249 -13.68 1.36 4.71
CA CYS A 249 -14.13 2.22 5.82
C CYS A 249 -14.10 3.69 5.41
N MET A 250 -13.00 4.17 4.85
CA MET A 250 -12.87 5.55 4.36
C MET A 250 -13.90 5.89 3.29
N TYR A 251 -14.11 4.98 2.33
CA TYR A 251 -15.11 5.16 1.28
C TYR A 251 -16.52 5.26 1.84
N MET A 252 -16.89 4.38 2.79
CA MET A 252 -18.21 4.41 3.43
C MET A 252 -18.42 5.68 4.25
N CYS A 253 -17.42 6.11 5.02
CA CYS A 253 -17.45 7.39 5.73
C CYS A 253 -17.68 8.57 4.76
N ARG A 254 -16.93 8.62 3.65
CA ARG A 254 -17.11 9.68 2.63
C ARG A 254 -18.48 9.66 1.97
N LYS A 255 -19.09 8.50 1.80
CA LYS A 255 -20.46 8.35 1.28
C LYS A 255 -21.55 8.59 2.33
N LYS A 256 -21.18 8.89 3.58
CA LYS A 256 -22.10 9.00 4.72
C LYS A 256 -23.00 7.76 4.88
N LYS A 257 -22.48 6.61 4.48
CA LYS A 257 -23.14 5.31 4.68
C LYS A 257 -22.54 4.67 5.92
N TYR A 258 -23.05 5.07 7.06
CA TYR A 258 -22.71 4.43 8.33
C TYR A 258 -23.55 3.15 8.47
N LEU A 259 -22.93 2.08 8.92
CA LEU A 259 -23.61 0.83 9.24
C LEU A 259 -24.54 1.02 10.43
#